data_9287d52b2a3ede47df2b1d36a3abac81
#
_entry.id   9287d52b2a3ede47df2b1d36a3abac81
#
_cell.length_a   1.000
_cell.length_b   1.000
_cell.length_c   1.000
_cell.angle_alpha   90.00
_cell.angle_beta   90.00
_cell.angle_gamma   90.00
#
_symmetry.space_group_name_H-M   'P 1'
#
loop_
_entity.id
_entity.type
_entity.pdbx_description
1 polymer ?
#
loop_
_entity_poly.entity_id
_entity_poly.type
_entity_poly.pdbx_seq_one_letter_code
_entity_poly.pdbx_strand_id
1 'polypeptide(L)'
;MPEVVRYPLAEFAVGRGQRVPLPESVEEIAEVVGREKAVRLVEGTRPSGRRRWRRQLYVPAEMTEEHRIVALIGIKAARRLSFSHANCILELPSCHALKKAYLADHVLRLHFQGANEAEIAREICVEKKTVTTLLEAADYWLSRLITPK
;
A
#
# COMPACT_ATOMS: atom_id res chain seq x y z
N MET A 1 -14.34 -3.41 -18.62
CA MET A 1 -13.08 -3.21 -17.93
C MET A 1 -13.03 -4.06 -16.66
N PRO A 2 -11.95 -4.80 -16.46
CA PRO A 2 -11.83 -5.51 -15.20
C PRO A 2 -11.76 -4.50 -14.06
N GLU A 3 -12.46 -4.78 -12.99
CA GLU A 3 -12.38 -3.96 -11.78
C GLU A 3 -10.96 -4.03 -11.22
N VAL A 4 -10.42 -2.89 -10.84
CA VAL A 4 -9.13 -2.85 -10.16
C VAL A 4 -9.34 -3.38 -8.74
N VAL A 5 -8.71 -4.50 -8.42
CA VAL A 5 -8.77 -5.07 -7.08
C VAL A 5 -7.99 -4.17 -6.14
N ARG A 6 -8.67 -3.66 -5.12
CA ARG A 6 -8.04 -2.82 -4.10
C ARG A 6 -7.91 -3.62 -2.80
N TYR A 7 -6.71 -3.63 -2.28
CA TYR A 7 -6.42 -4.27 -1.00
C TYR A 7 -6.33 -3.20 0.09
N PRO A 8 -6.69 -3.51 1.34
CA PRO A 8 -6.61 -2.54 2.43
C PRO A 8 -5.17 -2.37 2.94
N LEU A 9 -4.28 -1.93 2.06
CA LEU A 9 -2.85 -1.84 2.36
C LEU A 9 -2.51 -0.83 3.44
N ALA A 10 -3.23 0.31 3.48
CA ALA A 10 -2.97 1.34 4.50
C ALA A 10 -3.25 0.82 5.90
N GLU A 11 -4.36 0.11 6.08
CA GLU A 11 -4.73 -0.50 7.36
C GLU A 11 -3.77 -1.64 7.72
N PHE A 12 -3.42 -2.46 6.74
CA PHE A 12 -2.45 -3.54 6.94
C PHE A 12 -1.08 -2.99 7.36
N ALA A 13 -0.66 -1.88 6.79
CA ALA A 13 0.64 -1.27 7.06
C ALA A 13 0.83 -0.85 8.53
N VAL A 14 -0.25 -0.48 9.22
CA VAL A 14 -0.19 -0.11 10.64
C VAL A 14 -0.67 -1.22 11.57
N GLY A 15 -1.15 -2.31 11.00
CA GLY A 15 -1.57 -3.51 11.74
C GLY A 15 -0.55 -4.63 11.60
N ARG A 16 -0.98 -5.73 10.99
CA ARG A 16 -0.14 -6.92 10.85
C ARG A 16 1.12 -6.69 10.02
N GLY A 17 1.10 -5.75 9.08
CA GLY A 17 2.22 -5.42 8.22
C GLY A 17 3.11 -4.28 8.72
N GLN A 18 3.02 -3.91 9.99
CA GLN A 18 3.76 -2.75 10.52
C GLN A 18 5.28 -2.87 10.42
N ARG A 19 5.82 -4.08 10.32
CA ARG A 19 7.26 -4.31 10.19
C ARG A 19 7.73 -4.40 8.74
N VAL A 20 6.80 -4.41 7.78
CA VAL A 20 7.17 -4.50 6.37
C VAL A 20 7.79 -3.18 5.94
N PRO A 21 8.99 -3.19 5.32
CA PRO A 21 9.62 -1.94 4.90
C PRO A 21 8.86 -1.27 3.75
N LEU A 22 8.80 0.05 3.79
CA LEU A 22 8.27 0.87 2.69
C LEU A 22 9.45 1.39 1.86
N PRO A 23 9.22 1.77 0.60
CA PRO A 23 10.25 2.45 -0.18
C PRO A 23 10.75 3.70 0.56
N GLU A 24 12.01 4.03 0.41
CA GLU A 24 12.65 5.14 1.14
C GLU A 24 11.89 6.46 1.03
N SER A 25 11.48 6.84 -0.17
CA SER A 25 10.72 8.07 -0.37
C SER A 25 9.35 8.04 0.31
N VAL A 26 8.74 6.88 0.42
CA VAL A 26 7.47 6.72 1.15
C VAL A 26 7.71 6.79 2.66
N GLU A 27 8.82 6.23 3.15
CA GLU A 27 9.20 6.35 4.56
C GLU A 27 9.41 7.80 4.96
N GLU A 28 10.01 8.62 4.12
CA GLU A 28 10.18 10.05 4.36
C GLU A 28 8.83 10.77 4.51
N ILE A 29 7.87 10.41 3.66
CA ILE A 29 6.52 10.95 3.74
C ILE A 29 5.84 10.46 5.04
N ALA A 30 6.06 9.21 5.40
CA ALA A 30 5.50 8.62 6.62
C ALA A 30 6.00 9.33 7.89
N GLU A 31 7.22 9.85 7.89
CA GLU A 31 7.74 10.63 9.01
C GLU A 31 6.93 11.91 9.22
N VAL A 32 6.35 12.46 8.17
CA VAL A 32 5.55 13.69 8.23
C VAL A 32 4.08 13.42 8.56
N VAL A 33 3.46 12.46 7.87
CA VAL A 33 2.01 12.23 7.93
C VAL A 33 1.60 10.92 8.61
N GLY A 34 2.57 10.07 8.91
CA GLY A 34 2.30 8.74 9.45
C GLY A 34 2.23 7.69 8.36
N ARG A 35 2.47 6.46 8.76
CA ARG A 35 2.60 5.31 7.84
C ARG A 35 1.31 5.03 7.07
N GLU A 36 0.17 5.02 7.77
CA GLU A 36 -1.12 4.77 7.12
C GLU A 36 -1.42 5.77 6.02
N LYS A 37 -1.24 7.06 6.32
CA LYS A 37 -1.53 8.13 5.36
C LYS A 37 -0.55 8.15 4.21
N ALA A 38 0.72 7.83 4.46
CA ALA A 38 1.71 7.70 3.39
C ALA A 38 1.31 6.62 2.38
N VAL A 39 0.87 5.46 2.87
CA VAL A 39 0.38 4.38 2.00
C VAL A 39 -0.89 4.79 1.26
N ARG A 40 -1.79 5.52 1.91
CA ARG A 40 -3.01 6.05 1.25
C ARG A 40 -2.65 6.99 0.09
N LEU A 41 -1.63 7.82 0.25
CA LEU A 41 -1.16 8.69 -0.84
C LEU A 41 -0.65 7.87 -2.02
N VAL A 42 0.14 6.83 -1.77
CA VAL A 42 0.65 5.97 -2.84
C VAL A 42 -0.50 5.29 -3.59
N GLU A 43 -1.42 4.68 -2.85
CA GLU A 43 -2.53 3.95 -3.45
C GLU A 43 -3.55 4.87 -4.15
N GLY A 44 -3.71 6.09 -3.66
CA GLY A 44 -4.65 7.05 -4.22
C GLY A 44 -4.11 7.90 -5.36
N THR A 45 -2.80 7.85 -5.63
CA THR A 45 -2.18 8.62 -6.71
C THR A 45 -2.08 7.76 -7.95
N ARG A 46 -2.63 8.24 -9.06
CA ARG A 46 -2.60 7.52 -10.32
C ARG A 46 -1.22 7.58 -10.96
N PRO A 47 -0.78 6.50 -11.63
CA PRO A 47 0.43 6.56 -12.43
C PRO A 47 0.34 7.68 -13.47
N SER A 48 1.44 8.38 -13.70
CA SER A 48 1.50 9.49 -14.66
C SER A 48 2.44 9.17 -15.81
N GLY A 49 2.16 9.76 -16.97
CA GLY A 49 2.96 9.60 -18.16
C GLY A 49 2.84 8.21 -18.78
N ARG A 50 3.86 7.82 -19.55
CA ARG A 50 3.89 6.53 -20.26
C ARG A 50 4.29 5.36 -19.36
N ARG A 51 4.84 5.65 -18.18
CA ARG A 51 5.32 4.63 -17.25
C ARG A 51 4.27 4.37 -16.20
N ARG A 52 3.60 3.23 -16.26
CA ARG A 52 2.49 2.87 -15.38
C ARG A 52 2.87 2.69 -13.91
N TRP A 53 4.13 2.45 -13.64
CA TRP A 53 4.61 2.28 -12.27
C TRP A 53 5.01 3.60 -11.61
N ARG A 54 5.13 4.68 -12.40
CA ARG A 54 5.59 5.98 -11.91
C ARG A 54 4.41 6.79 -11.42
N ARG A 55 4.43 7.12 -10.16
CA ARG A 55 3.45 8.01 -9.55
C ARG A 55 4.17 9.25 -9.07
N GLN A 56 3.69 10.41 -9.49
CA GLN A 56 4.23 11.70 -9.06
C GLN A 56 3.12 12.53 -8.45
N LEU A 57 3.43 13.19 -7.34
CA LEU A 57 2.47 14.01 -6.62
C LEU A 57 3.08 15.36 -6.34
N TYR A 58 2.48 16.41 -6.91
CA TYR A 58 2.86 17.78 -6.61
C TYR A 58 2.22 18.22 -5.29
N VAL A 59 3.05 18.80 -4.41
CA VAL A 59 2.59 19.33 -3.11
C VAL A 59 2.56 20.85 -3.19
N PRO A 60 1.37 21.50 -3.17
CA PRO A 60 1.30 22.96 -3.23
C PRO A 60 1.74 23.59 -1.91
N ALA A 61 2.24 24.82 -1.98
CA ALA A 61 2.61 25.56 -0.77
C ALA A 61 1.37 25.92 0.07
N GLU A 62 0.26 26.24 -0.61
CA GLU A 62 -1.03 26.49 0.04
C GLU A 62 -1.98 25.32 -0.25
N MET A 63 -2.28 24.56 0.80
CA MET A 63 -3.19 23.42 0.68
C MET A 63 -4.62 23.88 0.87
N THR A 64 -5.44 23.76 -0.18
CA THR A 64 -6.86 24.06 -0.11
C THR A 64 -7.66 22.84 0.26
N GLU A 65 -8.82 23.03 0.88
CA GLU A 65 -9.68 21.94 1.32
C GLU A 65 -10.17 21.03 0.18
N GLU A 66 -10.22 21.55 -1.03
CA GLU A 66 -10.65 20.80 -2.22
C GLU A 66 -9.56 19.99 -2.87
N HIS A 67 -8.31 20.13 -2.42
CA HIS A 67 -7.18 19.41 -3.03
C HIS A 67 -7.30 17.90 -2.85
N ARG A 68 -6.92 17.15 -3.87
CA ARG A 68 -6.99 15.67 -3.82
C ARG A 68 -6.19 15.05 -2.67
N ILE A 69 -5.09 15.68 -2.26
CA ILE A 69 -4.31 15.21 -1.10
C ILE A 69 -5.19 15.24 0.16
N VAL A 70 -5.98 16.30 0.34
CA VAL A 70 -6.90 16.41 1.48
C VAL A 70 -7.94 15.30 1.45
N ALA A 71 -8.44 14.94 0.27
CA ALA A 71 -9.40 13.84 0.13
C ALA A 71 -8.80 12.50 0.56
N LEU A 72 -7.49 12.33 0.40
CA LEU A 72 -6.80 11.07 0.74
C LEU A 72 -6.38 10.99 2.21
N ILE A 73 -5.87 12.07 2.78
CA ILE A 73 -5.25 12.03 4.11
C ILE A 73 -5.79 13.05 5.12
N GLY A 74 -6.74 13.88 4.71
CA GLY A 74 -7.33 14.93 5.57
C GLY A 74 -6.52 16.21 5.56
N ILE A 75 -7.17 17.30 5.98
CA ILE A 75 -6.58 18.64 5.90
C ILE A 75 -5.37 18.84 6.81
N LYS A 76 -5.39 18.29 8.02
CA LYS A 76 -4.26 18.44 8.95
C LYS A 76 -2.99 17.80 8.43
N ALA A 77 -3.08 16.55 7.98
CA ALA A 77 -1.94 15.85 7.42
C ALA A 77 -1.48 16.50 6.11
N ALA A 78 -2.41 16.93 5.27
CA ALA A 78 -2.10 17.61 4.02
C ALA A 78 -1.33 18.90 4.28
N ARG A 79 -1.71 19.67 5.28
CA ARG A 79 -1.00 20.90 5.67
C ARG A 79 0.39 20.62 6.21
N ARG A 80 0.58 19.53 6.98
CA ARG A 80 1.91 19.12 7.42
C ARG A 80 2.80 18.80 6.23
N LEU A 81 2.24 18.13 5.23
CA LEU A 81 2.95 17.79 4.01
C LEU A 81 3.36 19.06 3.24
N SER A 82 2.45 20.04 3.12
CA SER A 82 2.77 21.34 2.53
C SER A 82 3.89 22.06 3.28
N PHE A 83 3.86 22.02 4.60
CA PHE A 83 4.87 22.67 5.41
C PHE A 83 6.28 22.09 5.15
N SER A 84 6.37 20.77 5.03
CA SER A 84 7.68 20.11 4.87
C SER A 84 8.13 19.96 3.41
N HIS A 85 7.20 19.88 2.47
CA HIS A 85 7.48 19.55 1.07
C HIS A 85 6.82 20.51 0.08
N ALA A 86 6.63 21.78 0.46
CA ALA A 86 5.97 22.77 -0.40
C ALA A 86 6.69 22.90 -1.74
N ASN A 87 5.89 22.94 -2.81
CA ASN A 87 6.36 23.08 -4.19
C ASN A 87 7.26 21.94 -4.69
N CYS A 88 7.23 20.79 -4.01
CA CYS A 88 7.98 19.61 -4.42
C CYS A 88 7.09 18.64 -5.19
N ILE A 89 7.69 17.93 -6.12
CA ILE A 89 7.08 16.79 -6.78
C ILE A 89 7.59 15.54 -6.07
N LEU A 90 6.70 14.82 -5.39
CA LEU A 90 7.06 13.60 -4.68
C LEU A 90 6.97 12.41 -5.61
N GLU A 91 8.01 11.58 -5.63
CA GLU A 91 7.98 10.29 -6.31
C GLU A 91 7.38 9.28 -5.34
N LEU A 92 6.35 8.58 -5.80
CA LEU A 92 5.63 7.60 -4.99
C LEU A 92 5.78 6.21 -5.60
N PRO A 93 6.88 5.50 -5.30
CA PRO A 93 7.05 4.14 -5.79
C PRO A 93 6.01 3.21 -5.18
N SER A 94 5.67 2.15 -5.90
CA SER A 94 4.75 1.15 -5.41
C SER A 94 5.24 0.52 -4.11
N CYS A 95 4.34 0.30 -3.15
CA CYS A 95 4.65 -0.42 -1.91
C CYS A 95 4.58 -1.94 -2.17
N HIS A 96 5.46 -2.41 -3.04
CA HIS A 96 5.44 -3.79 -3.54
C HIS A 96 5.62 -4.85 -2.44
N ALA A 97 6.57 -4.61 -1.52
CA ALA A 97 6.80 -5.54 -0.41
C ALA A 97 5.57 -5.63 0.50
N LEU A 98 4.92 -4.50 0.75
CA LEU A 98 3.70 -4.45 1.57
C LEU A 98 2.57 -5.23 0.91
N LYS A 99 2.41 -5.07 -0.40
CA LYS A 99 1.39 -5.80 -1.16
C LYS A 99 1.64 -7.31 -1.13
N LYS A 100 2.89 -7.73 -1.34
CA LYS A 100 3.25 -9.15 -1.26
C LYS A 100 2.99 -9.73 0.13
N ALA A 101 3.36 -9.02 1.18
CA ALA A 101 3.12 -9.46 2.56
C ALA A 101 1.63 -9.59 2.84
N TYR A 102 0.82 -8.63 2.38
CA TYR A 102 -0.63 -8.68 2.53
C TYR A 102 -1.21 -9.91 1.83
N LEU A 103 -0.82 -10.15 0.59
CA LEU A 103 -1.31 -11.29 -0.18
C LEU A 103 -0.91 -12.62 0.46
N ALA A 104 0.33 -12.75 0.93
CA ALA A 104 0.79 -13.96 1.61
C ALA A 104 0.00 -14.22 2.88
N ASP A 105 -0.23 -13.20 3.70
CA ASP A 105 -1.02 -13.30 4.91
C ASP A 105 -2.47 -13.70 4.63
N HIS A 106 -3.07 -13.06 3.63
CA HIS A 106 -4.46 -13.33 3.26
C HIS A 106 -4.64 -14.74 2.69
N VAL A 107 -3.73 -15.17 1.82
CA VAL A 107 -3.74 -16.53 1.26
C VAL A 107 -3.63 -17.56 2.36
N LEU A 108 -2.75 -17.35 3.32
CA LEU A 108 -2.57 -18.28 4.42
C LEU A 108 -3.82 -18.38 5.28
N ARG A 109 -4.47 -17.25 5.55
CA ARG A 109 -5.75 -17.25 6.31
C ARG A 109 -6.83 -18.03 5.60
N LEU A 110 -6.98 -17.83 4.28
CA LEU A 110 -7.96 -18.58 3.49
C LEU A 110 -7.64 -20.07 3.48
N HIS A 111 -6.36 -20.41 3.38
CA HIS A 111 -5.92 -21.81 3.43
C HIS A 111 -6.31 -22.48 4.75
N PHE A 112 -6.09 -21.83 5.88
CA PHE A 112 -6.47 -22.36 7.19
C PHE A 112 -7.98 -22.41 7.39
N GLN A 113 -8.77 -21.65 6.63
CA GLN A 113 -10.22 -21.72 6.64
C GLN A 113 -10.76 -22.87 5.78
N GLY A 114 -9.86 -23.62 5.14
CA GLY A 114 -10.24 -24.79 4.33
C GLY A 114 -10.38 -24.53 2.84
N ALA A 115 -10.07 -23.32 2.36
CA ALA A 115 -10.15 -23.01 0.93
C ALA A 115 -9.04 -23.73 0.16
N ASN A 116 -9.37 -24.25 -1.02
CA ASN A 116 -8.36 -24.83 -1.90
C ASN A 116 -7.71 -23.76 -2.77
N GLU A 117 -6.63 -24.11 -3.47
CA GLU A 117 -5.87 -23.15 -4.28
C GLU A 117 -6.73 -22.45 -5.34
N ALA A 118 -7.66 -23.16 -5.96
CA ALA A 118 -8.55 -22.57 -6.98
C ALA A 118 -9.52 -21.55 -6.36
N GLU A 119 -10.05 -21.84 -5.20
CA GLU A 119 -10.93 -20.93 -4.47
C GLU A 119 -10.20 -19.67 -4.03
N ILE A 120 -8.98 -19.83 -3.50
CA ILE A 120 -8.14 -18.71 -3.08
C ILE A 120 -7.79 -17.84 -4.28
N ALA A 121 -7.39 -18.45 -5.40
CA ALA A 121 -7.05 -17.71 -6.62
C ALA A 121 -8.20 -16.83 -7.10
N ARG A 122 -9.44 -17.33 -7.03
CA ARG A 122 -10.61 -16.54 -7.38
C ARG A 122 -10.87 -15.41 -6.40
N GLU A 123 -10.74 -15.69 -5.10
CA GLU A 123 -11.00 -14.69 -4.06
C GLU A 123 -10.07 -13.49 -4.18
N ILE A 124 -8.78 -13.72 -4.39
CA ILE A 124 -7.80 -12.65 -4.46
C ILE A 124 -7.48 -12.20 -5.91
N CYS A 125 -8.17 -12.77 -6.89
CA CYS A 125 -8.05 -12.40 -8.30
C CYS A 125 -6.62 -12.54 -8.86
N VAL A 126 -5.99 -13.70 -8.61
CA VAL A 126 -4.67 -14.03 -9.14
C VAL A 126 -4.69 -15.42 -9.75
N GLU A 127 -3.61 -15.79 -10.43
CA GLU A 127 -3.45 -17.12 -10.98
C GLU A 127 -3.20 -18.15 -9.86
N LYS A 128 -3.62 -19.39 -10.07
CA LYS A 128 -3.39 -20.50 -9.13
C LYS A 128 -1.91 -20.69 -8.82
N LYS A 129 -1.05 -20.53 -9.80
CA LYS A 129 0.41 -20.59 -9.65
C LYS A 129 0.91 -19.54 -8.64
N THR A 130 0.33 -18.35 -8.68
CA THR A 130 0.66 -17.26 -7.74
C THR A 130 0.28 -17.63 -6.32
N VAL A 131 -0.87 -18.30 -6.12
CA VAL A 131 -1.31 -18.78 -4.80
C VAL A 131 -0.28 -19.76 -4.23
N THR A 132 0.20 -20.71 -5.03
CA THR A 132 1.20 -21.69 -4.60
C THR A 132 2.48 -20.99 -4.14
N THR A 133 2.95 -20.01 -4.93
CA THR A 133 4.14 -19.22 -4.59
C THR A 133 3.96 -18.44 -3.29
N LEU A 134 2.79 -17.84 -3.10
CA LEU A 134 2.48 -17.09 -1.88
C LEU A 134 2.43 -17.98 -0.65
N LEU A 135 1.86 -19.18 -0.78
CA LEU A 135 1.83 -20.14 0.33
C LEU A 135 3.24 -20.58 0.74
N GLU A 136 4.12 -20.81 -0.23
CA GLU A 136 5.51 -21.17 0.04
C GLU A 136 6.27 -20.06 0.76
N ALA A 137 5.96 -18.79 0.42
CA ALA A 137 6.61 -17.63 1.03
C ALA A 137 5.97 -17.20 2.34
N ALA A 138 4.79 -17.71 2.68
CA ALA A 138 4.02 -17.23 3.84
C ALA A 138 4.76 -17.38 5.16
N ASP A 139 5.46 -18.49 5.36
CA ASP A 139 6.23 -18.73 6.60
C ASP A 139 7.29 -17.67 6.82
N TYR A 140 7.97 -17.25 5.74
CA TYR A 140 8.97 -16.19 5.80
C TYR A 140 8.35 -14.88 6.28
N TRP A 141 7.22 -14.48 5.66
CA TRP A 141 6.55 -13.23 6.00
C TRP A 141 6.02 -13.24 7.43
N LEU A 142 5.38 -14.34 7.84
CA LEU A 142 4.80 -14.47 9.17
C LEU A 142 5.86 -14.45 10.28
N SER A 143 6.98 -15.10 10.05
CA SER A 143 8.02 -15.19 11.09
C SER A 143 8.84 -13.92 11.23
N ARG A 144 8.94 -13.10 10.19
CA ARG A 144 9.85 -11.95 10.16
C ARG A 144 9.18 -10.59 10.08
N LEU A 145 8.13 -10.46 9.27
CA LEU A 145 7.59 -9.15 8.92
C LEU A 145 6.14 -8.94 9.31
N ILE A 146 5.37 -10.01 9.49
CA ILE A 146 3.96 -9.89 9.86
C ILE A 146 3.81 -10.07 11.37
N THR A 147 3.17 -9.10 12.01
CA THR A 147 2.93 -9.15 13.45
C THR A 147 1.66 -9.98 13.71
N PRO A 148 1.75 -11.08 14.46
CA PRO A 148 0.57 -11.87 14.78
C PRO A 148 -0.34 -11.13 15.75
N LYS A 149 -1.64 -11.31 15.55
CA LYS A 149 -2.67 -10.86 16.48
C LYS A 149 -3.83 -11.79 16.44
#